data_bc9d31499b5ce9e9bf2eb7a8f3eb856d
#
_entry.id   bc9d31499b5ce9e9bf2eb7a8f3eb856d
#
_cell.length_a   1.000
_cell.length_b   1.000
_cell.length_c   1.000
_cell.angle_alpha   90.00
_cell.angle_beta   90.00
_cell.angle_gamma   90.00
#
_symmetry.space_group_name_H-M   'P 1'
#
loop_
_entity.id
_entity.type
_entity.pdbx_description
1 polymer ?
#
loop_
_entity_poly.entity_id
_entity_poly.type
_entity_poly.pdbx_seq_one_letter_code
_entity_poly.pdbx_strand_id
1 'polypeptide(L)'
;MTMQTNDQHHANTPDISLEGMTLHVADVERSLEFYTKIPGALVLVHRPGAFALLSIGNGRLGLLKYGPTHIEFDTPDPDTLYQRLKEAGMPVEEPPALKAWGEYDFTIHDPDGHCLEFDSPHHQQTAGSNPQV
;
A
#
# COMPACT_ATOMS: atom_id res chain seq x y z
N MET A 1 14.74 -24.48 -9.80
CA MET A 1 14.70 -24.80 -8.45
C MET A 1 13.94 -23.80 -7.64
N THR A 2 14.23 -22.56 -7.80
CA THR A 2 13.52 -21.59 -7.03
C THR A 2 12.07 -21.49 -7.42
N MET A 3 11.76 -21.83 -8.63
CA MET A 3 10.38 -21.74 -9.05
C MET A 3 9.48 -22.67 -8.31
N GLN A 4 9.96 -23.85 -8.03
CA GLN A 4 9.15 -24.78 -7.31
C GLN A 4 8.88 -24.32 -5.92
N THR A 5 9.85 -23.68 -5.32
CA THR A 5 9.67 -23.15 -4.00
C THR A 5 8.57 -22.13 -3.97
N ASN A 6 8.53 -21.30 -5.01
CA ASN A 6 7.48 -20.30 -5.08
C ASN A 6 6.11 -20.90 -5.21
N ASP A 7 5.98 -21.94 -5.98
CA ASP A 7 4.69 -22.56 -6.15
C ASP A 7 4.19 -23.15 -4.87
N GLN A 8 5.06 -23.80 -4.12
CA GLN A 8 4.67 -24.37 -2.86
C GLN A 8 4.32 -23.30 -1.86
N HIS A 9 5.06 -22.24 -1.92
CA HIS A 9 4.82 -21.14 -1.02
C HIS A 9 3.42 -20.56 -1.25
N HIS A 10 3.03 -20.44 -2.50
CA HIS A 10 1.72 -19.95 -2.86
C HIS A 10 0.60 -20.79 -2.27
N ALA A 11 0.80 -22.08 -2.23
CA ALA A 11 -0.26 -22.97 -1.75
C ALA A 11 -0.60 -22.73 -0.30
N ASN A 12 0.34 -22.21 0.49
CA ASN A 12 0.17 -22.12 1.93
C ASN A 12 0.24 -20.74 2.51
N THR A 13 0.32 -19.72 1.68
CA THR A 13 0.46 -18.35 2.13
C THR A 13 -0.60 -17.48 1.53
N PRO A 14 -1.08 -16.49 2.27
CA PRO A 14 -2.02 -15.53 1.67
C PRO A 14 -1.36 -14.83 0.48
N ASP A 15 -2.15 -14.60 -0.53
CA ASP A 15 -1.65 -13.86 -1.69
C ASP A 15 -1.27 -12.47 -1.27
N ILE A 16 -0.09 -12.05 -1.66
CA ILE A 16 0.40 -10.73 -1.39
C ILE A 16 0.94 -10.17 -2.69
N SER A 17 0.62 -8.93 -2.98
CA SER A 17 1.25 -8.28 -4.11
C SER A 17 1.71 -6.90 -3.70
N LEU A 18 2.80 -6.47 -4.31
CA LEU A 18 3.30 -5.13 -4.12
C LEU A 18 2.45 -4.20 -4.96
N GLU A 19 1.70 -3.35 -4.31
CA GLU A 19 0.80 -2.47 -5.02
C GLU A 19 1.50 -1.24 -5.54
N GLY A 20 2.36 -0.66 -4.73
CA GLY A 20 3.05 0.55 -5.10
C GLY A 20 3.65 1.20 -3.88
N MET A 21 3.78 2.51 -3.96
CA MET A 21 4.32 3.24 -2.83
C MET A 21 3.70 4.63 -2.78
N THR A 22 3.74 5.21 -1.59
CA THR A 22 3.35 6.59 -1.38
C THR A 22 4.58 7.35 -0.94
N LEU A 23 4.86 8.44 -1.61
CA LEU A 23 6.02 9.27 -1.30
C LEU A 23 5.58 10.47 -0.49
N HIS A 24 6.34 10.74 0.57
CA HIS A 24 6.17 12.02 1.23
C HIS A 24 6.71 13.11 0.30
N VAL A 25 5.92 14.14 0.06
CA VAL A 25 6.33 15.24 -0.79
C VAL A 25 6.06 16.56 -0.08
N ALA A 26 6.90 17.54 -0.37
CA ALA A 26 6.73 18.85 0.24
C ALA A 26 5.57 19.62 -0.38
N ASP A 27 5.29 19.38 -1.65
CA ASP A 27 4.30 20.14 -2.41
C ASP A 27 3.61 19.17 -3.38
N VAL A 28 2.38 18.79 -3.05
CA VAL A 28 1.65 17.80 -3.83
C VAL A 28 1.43 18.29 -5.27
N GLU A 29 1.07 19.56 -5.44
CA GLU A 29 0.75 20.06 -6.77
C GLU A 29 1.96 20.05 -7.68
N ARG A 30 3.09 20.45 -7.15
CA ARG A 30 4.32 20.47 -7.92
C ARG A 30 4.76 19.05 -8.27
N SER A 31 4.65 18.14 -7.31
CA SER A 31 4.99 16.75 -7.57
C SER A 31 4.04 16.13 -8.58
N LEU A 32 2.77 16.44 -8.48
CA LEU A 32 1.78 15.91 -9.39
C LEU A 32 2.09 16.35 -10.82
N GLU A 33 2.44 17.62 -10.99
CA GLU A 33 2.80 18.12 -12.30
C GLU A 33 4.00 17.36 -12.86
N PHE A 34 4.98 17.10 -12.02
CA PHE A 34 6.16 16.36 -12.43
C PHE A 34 5.83 14.94 -12.84
N TYR A 35 5.13 14.21 -11.98
CA TYR A 35 4.90 12.78 -12.21
C TYR A 35 3.90 12.51 -13.33
N THR A 36 2.97 13.44 -13.58
CA THR A 36 2.02 13.21 -14.66
C THR A 36 2.65 13.32 -16.04
N LYS A 37 3.90 13.76 -16.12
CA LYS A 37 4.61 13.77 -17.39
C LYS A 37 5.11 12.39 -17.80
N ILE A 38 5.10 11.44 -16.87
CA ILE A 38 5.48 10.07 -17.21
C ILE A 38 4.41 9.50 -18.12
N PRO A 39 4.80 8.96 -19.31
CA PRO A 39 3.80 8.42 -20.21
C PRO A 39 2.99 7.30 -19.54
N GLY A 40 1.68 7.42 -19.66
CA GLY A 40 0.79 6.45 -19.07
C GLY A 40 0.34 6.77 -17.66
N ALA A 41 0.87 7.81 -17.04
CA ALA A 41 0.45 8.18 -15.69
C ALA A 41 -0.96 8.76 -15.73
N LEU A 42 -1.83 8.25 -14.87
CA LEU A 42 -3.20 8.72 -14.76
C LEU A 42 -3.49 9.10 -13.33
N VAL A 43 -4.15 10.23 -13.14
CA VAL A 43 -4.51 10.69 -11.80
C VAL A 43 -5.80 10.00 -11.40
N LEU A 44 -5.76 9.25 -10.32
CA LEU A 44 -6.92 8.55 -9.81
C LEU A 44 -7.63 9.35 -8.71
N VAL A 45 -6.84 10.01 -7.86
CA VAL A 45 -7.37 10.80 -6.75
C VAL A 45 -6.55 12.05 -6.64
N HIS A 46 -7.19 13.16 -6.36
CA HIS A 46 -6.47 14.40 -6.14
C HIS A 46 -7.18 15.20 -5.05
N ARG A 47 -6.51 15.36 -3.94
CA ARG A 47 -6.97 16.23 -2.86
C ARG A 47 -5.98 17.37 -2.75
N PRO A 48 -6.35 18.54 -3.23
CA PRO A 48 -5.40 19.65 -3.35
C PRO A 48 -4.66 19.94 -2.06
N GLY A 49 -3.35 20.07 -2.19
CA GLY A 49 -2.50 20.38 -1.06
C GLY A 49 -2.22 19.24 -0.11
N ALA A 50 -2.88 18.11 -0.28
CA ALA A 50 -2.75 17.04 0.70
C ALA A 50 -2.33 15.71 0.12
N PHE A 51 -2.95 15.30 -0.99
CA PHE A 51 -2.72 13.93 -1.47
C PHE A 51 -3.10 13.81 -2.95
N ALA A 52 -2.34 12.98 -3.66
CA ALA A 52 -2.71 12.57 -5.01
C ALA A 52 -2.31 11.12 -5.19
N LEU A 53 -3.10 10.40 -5.98
CA LEU A 53 -2.82 9.01 -6.28
C LEU A 53 -2.82 8.86 -7.79
N LEU A 54 -1.75 8.26 -8.30
CA LEU A 54 -1.63 7.99 -9.73
C LEU A 54 -1.53 6.51 -9.96
N SER A 55 -2.02 6.08 -11.12
CA SER A 55 -1.68 4.76 -11.62
C SER A 55 -0.67 4.93 -12.73
N ILE A 56 0.33 4.07 -12.73
CA ILE A 56 1.35 4.05 -13.78
C ILE A 56 1.53 2.59 -14.14
N GLY A 57 1.03 2.21 -15.30
CA GLY A 57 0.97 0.80 -15.63
C GLY A 57 0.14 0.06 -14.61
N ASN A 58 0.69 -0.98 -14.03
CA ASN A 58 0.00 -1.76 -13.00
C ASN A 58 0.27 -1.27 -11.61
N GLY A 59 1.10 -0.26 -11.46
CA GLY A 59 1.48 0.21 -10.13
C GLY A 59 0.77 1.46 -9.71
N ARG A 60 0.86 1.75 -8.44
CA ARG A 60 0.26 2.94 -7.84
C ARG A 60 1.34 3.78 -7.21
N LEU A 61 1.20 5.08 -7.37
CA LEU A 61 2.12 6.03 -6.76
C LEU A 61 1.29 7.10 -6.07
N GLY A 62 1.42 7.16 -4.76
CA GLY A 62 0.77 8.20 -3.98
C GLY A 62 1.73 9.33 -3.69
N LEU A 63 1.21 10.53 -3.58
CA LEU A 63 1.97 11.72 -3.22
C LEU A 63 1.29 12.30 -2.00
N LEU A 64 2.01 12.38 -0.88
CA LEU A 64 1.38 12.68 0.41
C LEU A 64 2.14 13.78 1.11
N LYS A 65 1.45 14.85 1.48
CA LYS A 65 2.11 15.93 2.18
C LYS A 65 2.30 15.63 3.67
N TYR A 66 1.27 15.06 4.30
CA TYR A 66 1.30 14.86 5.74
C TYR A 66 1.36 13.38 6.06
N GLY A 67 2.56 12.85 6.08
CA GLY A 67 2.78 11.45 6.41
C GLY A 67 4.06 10.95 5.79
N PRO A 68 4.53 9.81 6.23
CA PRO A 68 5.83 9.27 5.78
C PRO A 68 5.69 8.52 4.46
N THR A 69 6.81 8.41 3.77
CA THR A 69 6.91 7.51 2.63
C THR A 69 6.68 6.08 3.11
N HIS A 70 5.89 5.33 2.36
CA HIS A 70 5.67 3.94 2.71
C HIS A 70 5.42 3.10 1.47
N ILE A 71 5.66 1.80 1.61
CA ILE A 71 5.45 0.82 0.55
C ILE A 71 4.14 0.10 0.85
N GLU A 72 3.32 -0.11 -0.17
CA GLU A 72 1.98 -0.64 0.01
C GLU A 72 1.86 -2.01 -0.61
N PHE A 73 1.33 -2.94 0.17
CA PHE A 73 1.08 -4.30 -0.26
C PHE A 73 -0.40 -4.61 -0.12
N ASP A 74 -0.93 -5.34 -1.09
CA ASP A 74 -2.28 -5.85 -1.03
C ASP A 74 -2.27 -7.25 -0.48
N THR A 75 -3.19 -7.55 0.40
CA THR A 75 -3.42 -8.92 0.87
C THR A 75 -4.90 -9.10 1.09
N PRO A 76 -5.47 -10.24 0.67
CA PRO A 76 -6.91 -10.45 0.89
C PRO A 76 -7.28 -10.65 2.35
N ASP A 77 -6.30 -10.99 3.18
CA ASP A 77 -6.59 -11.31 4.58
C ASP A 77 -5.47 -10.78 5.47
N PRO A 78 -5.56 -9.51 5.87
CA PRO A 78 -4.52 -8.95 6.73
C PRO A 78 -4.36 -9.68 8.05
N ASP A 79 -5.45 -10.22 8.61
CA ASP A 79 -5.35 -10.93 9.89
C ASP A 79 -4.48 -12.17 9.78
N THR A 80 -4.71 -12.96 8.74
CA THR A 80 -3.92 -14.16 8.53
C THR A 80 -2.46 -13.82 8.26
N LEU A 81 -2.23 -12.79 7.44
CA LEU A 81 -0.87 -12.37 7.16
C LEU A 81 -0.19 -11.90 8.44
N TYR A 82 -0.88 -11.12 9.24
CA TYR A 82 -0.32 -10.63 10.50
C TYR A 82 0.16 -11.79 11.36
N GLN A 83 -0.68 -12.83 11.49
CA GLN A 83 -0.31 -13.99 12.29
C GLN A 83 0.90 -14.70 11.71
N ARG A 84 0.96 -14.84 10.41
CA ARG A 84 2.09 -15.49 9.78
C ARG A 84 3.39 -14.73 9.97
N LEU A 85 3.33 -13.42 9.88
CA LEU A 85 4.53 -12.59 10.10
C LEU A 85 4.97 -12.71 11.55
N LYS A 86 4.01 -12.72 12.46
CA LYS A 86 4.31 -12.86 13.87
C LYS A 86 4.98 -14.19 14.15
N GLU A 87 4.46 -15.25 13.57
CA GLU A 87 5.03 -16.58 13.73
C GLU A 87 6.42 -16.70 13.12
N ALA A 88 6.67 -15.91 12.08
CA ALA A 88 7.98 -15.90 11.45
C ALA A 88 8.99 -15.06 12.18
N GLY A 89 8.59 -14.41 13.28
CA GLY A 89 9.51 -13.59 14.04
C GLY A 89 9.68 -12.19 13.52
N MET A 90 8.80 -11.75 12.63
CA MET A 90 8.88 -10.39 12.12
C MET A 90 8.41 -9.39 13.19
N PRO A 91 8.90 -8.16 13.13
CA PRO A 91 8.58 -7.18 14.17
C PRO A 91 7.21 -6.56 13.97
N VAL A 92 6.18 -7.35 14.15
CA VAL A 92 4.82 -6.82 14.07
C VAL A 92 4.52 -6.08 15.37
N GLU A 93 3.88 -4.94 15.24
CA GLU A 93 3.63 -4.08 16.39
C GLU A 93 2.17 -4.10 16.77
N GLU A 94 1.31 -3.63 15.91
CA GLU A 94 -0.11 -3.59 16.21
C GLU A 94 -0.86 -4.46 15.22
N PRO A 95 -1.91 -5.12 15.68
CA PRO A 95 -2.70 -5.94 14.78
C PRO A 95 -3.47 -5.09 13.78
N PRO A 96 -3.96 -5.72 12.70
CA PRO A 96 -4.76 -5.00 11.73
C PRO A 96 -5.94 -4.30 12.37
N ALA A 97 -6.25 -3.13 11.89
CA ALA A 97 -7.34 -2.32 12.42
C ALA A 97 -7.98 -1.54 11.30
N LEU A 98 -9.26 -1.26 11.48
CA LEU A 98 -9.98 -0.42 10.54
C LEU A 98 -9.62 1.03 10.82
N LYS A 99 -9.13 1.71 9.80
CA LYS A 99 -8.73 3.09 9.94
C LYS A 99 -9.91 4.02 9.69
N ALA A 100 -9.76 5.25 10.13
CA ALA A 100 -10.83 6.23 9.99
C ALA A 100 -11.22 6.47 8.55
N TRP A 101 -10.29 6.29 7.63
CA TRP A 101 -10.56 6.51 6.20
C TRP A 101 -11.05 5.25 5.50
N GLY A 102 -11.33 4.18 6.24
CA GLY A 102 -12.00 3.01 5.69
C GLY A 102 -11.13 1.83 5.33
N GLU A 103 -9.83 1.96 5.49
CA GLU A 103 -8.92 0.86 5.17
C GLU A 103 -8.71 -0.03 6.38
N TYR A 104 -8.59 -1.33 6.12
CA TYR A 104 -8.28 -2.30 7.14
C TYR A 104 -6.86 -2.78 6.89
N ASP A 105 -5.93 -2.37 7.71
CA ASP A 105 -4.52 -2.63 7.45
C ASP A 105 -3.69 -2.70 8.71
N PHE A 106 -2.43 -3.07 8.54
CA PHE A 106 -1.44 -2.94 9.59
C PHE A 106 -0.11 -2.57 8.94
N THR A 107 0.81 -2.08 9.73
CA THR A 107 2.12 -1.66 9.25
C THR A 107 3.21 -2.29 10.07
N ILE A 108 4.37 -2.48 9.44
CA ILE A 108 5.59 -2.85 10.14
C ILE A 108 6.71 -2.01 9.55
N HIS A 109 7.86 -2.06 10.20
CA HIS A 109 9.04 -1.34 9.70
C HIS A 109 10.14 -2.35 9.45
N ASP A 110 10.87 -2.16 8.35
CA ASP A 110 11.98 -3.04 8.05
C ASP A 110 13.20 -2.63 8.89
N PRO A 111 14.32 -3.35 8.78
CA PRO A 111 15.49 -3.04 9.62
C PRO A 111 16.02 -1.62 9.44
N ASP A 112 15.77 -1.02 8.31
CA ASP A 112 16.23 0.35 8.07
C ASP A 112 15.17 1.39 8.34
N GLY A 113 14.02 0.97 8.86
CA GLY A 113 12.97 1.90 9.23
C GLY A 113 11.98 2.24 8.15
N HIS A 114 12.02 1.54 7.03
CA HIS A 114 11.03 1.79 5.97
C HIS A 114 9.68 1.24 6.40
N CYS A 115 8.65 2.02 6.17
CA CYS A 115 7.30 1.65 6.56
C CYS A 115 6.66 0.78 5.48
N LEU A 116 6.16 -0.39 5.88
CA LEU A 116 5.47 -1.30 4.99
C LEU A 116 4.02 -1.40 5.46
N GLU A 117 3.10 -1.16 4.54
CA GLU A 117 1.68 -1.17 4.87
C GLU A 117 1.02 -2.32 4.13
N PHE A 118 0.23 -3.12 4.86
CA PHE A 118 -0.47 -4.27 4.28
C PHE A 118 -1.96 -4.06 4.42
N ASP A 119 -2.64 -3.86 3.30
CA ASP A 119 -4.07 -3.60 3.36
C ASP A 119 -4.83 -4.52 2.44
N SER A 120 -6.11 -4.59 2.71
CA SER A 120 -7.01 -5.45 1.97
C SER A 120 -7.46 -4.73 0.71
N PRO A 121 -7.26 -5.32 -0.48
CA PRO A 121 -7.72 -4.69 -1.71
C PRO A 121 -9.22 -4.53 -1.72
N HIS A 122 -9.92 -5.39 -1.02
CA HIS A 122 -11.34 -5.29 -0.92
C HIS A 122 -11.76 -3.96 -0.30
N HIS A 123 -11.06 -3.56 0.75
CA HIS A 123 -11.33 -2.28 1.39
C HIS A 123 -11.01 -1.12 0.47
N GLN A 124 -9.96 -1.26 -0.31
CA GLN A 124 -9.61 -0.23 -1.26
C GLN A 124 -10.68 -0.03 -2.29
N GLN A 125 -11.24 -1.11 -2.78
CA GLN A 125 -12.31 -1.01 -3.73
C GLN A 125 -13.50 -0.31 -3.14
N THR A 126 -13.83 -0.67 -1.92
CA THR A 126 -14.95 -0.06 -1.25
C THR A 126 -14.73 1.43 -1.07
N ALA A 127 -13.54 1.78 -0.64
CA ALA A 127 -13.20 3.18 -0.45
C ALA A 127 -13.24 3.92 -1.76
N GLY A 128 -12.76 3.29 -2.83
CA GLY A 128 -12.74 3.92 -4.12
C GLY A 128 -14.11 4.17 -4.66
N SER A 129 -15.04 3.30 -4.35
CA SER A 129 -16.39 3.47 -4.85
C SER A 129 -17.22 4.37 -3.95
N ASN A 130 -16.68 4.79 -2.86
CA ASN A 130 -17.41 5.59 -1.89
C ASN A 130 -16.89 7.02 -1.93
N PRO A 131 -17.54 7.88 -2.69
CA PRO A 131 -16.97 9.18 -3.01
C PRO A 131 -16.81 10.10 -1.84
N GLN A 132 -17.53 9.91 -0.79
CA GLN A 132 -17.41 10.83 0.31
C GLN A 132 -16.24 10.53 1.20
N VAL A 133 -15.66 9.44 0.98
CA VAL A 133 -14.51 9.04 1.76
C VAL A 133 -13.33 9.92 1.50
#